data_ebac21dfd49a13944022076339aeeaf8
#
_entry.id   ebac21dfd49a13944022076339aeeaf8
#
_cell.length_a   1.000
_cell.length_b   1.000
_cell.length_c   1.000
_cell.angle_alpha   90.00
_cell.angle_beta   90.00
_cell.angle_gamma   90.00
#
_symmetry.space_group_name_H-M   'P 1'
#
loop_
_entity.id
_entity.type
_entity.pdbx_description
1 polymer ?
#
loop_
_entity_poly.entity_id
_entity_poly.type
_entity_poly.pdbx_seq_one_letter_code
_entity_poly.pdbx_strand_id
1 'polypeptide(L)'
;VKTVKSPTWGDKPRKVCAGGCFLAITAQDPEQIAAAWEFEKYLYSVESMAAWTIGTGYVPPRKDVAEAENGLKSFLAENELMTPAIEQMDSVSKWTSFPGDAGLVAEQLLLDTRAQILGGEVSAADGLKSAQDQINALLSR
;
A
#
# COMPACT_ATOMS: atom_id res chain seq x y z
N VAL A 1 -18.25 -12.23 8.11
CA VAL A 1 -17.42 -11.33 7.27
C VAL A 1 -16.81 -12.18 6.16
N LYS A 2 -16.70 -11.60 4.96
CA LYS A 2 -16.07 -12.25 3.81
C LYS A 2 -15.19 -11.24 3.11
N THR A 3 -14.01 -11.65 2.70
CA THR A 3 -13.10 -10.85 1.87
C THR A 3 -13.13 -11.36 0.43
N VAL A 4 -12.92 -10.46 -0.51
CA VAL A 4 -12.84 -10.76 -1.94
C VAL A 4 -11.71 -9.94 -2.56
N LYS A 5 -11.21 -10.36 -3.71
CA LYS A 5 -10.25 -9.56 -4.49
C LYS A 5 -10.88 -8.23 -4.90
N SER A 6 -10.06 -7.19 -5.00
CA SER A 6 -10.49 -5.87 -5.51
C SER A 6 -11.20 -6.01 -6.85
N PRO A 7 -12.26 -5.26 -7.10
CA PRO A 7 -13.00 -5.33 -8.36
C PRO A 7 -12.10 -4.91 -9.54
N THR A 8 -12.51 -5.32 -10.74
CA THR A 8 -11.96 -4.81 -12.00
C THR A 8 -12.95 -3.86 -12.65
N TRP A 9 -12.48 -3.00 -13.50
CA TRP A 9 -13.33 -2.09 -14.28
C TRP A 9 -13.49 -2.61 -15.71
N GLY A 10 -14.59 -3.27 -15.99
CA GLY A 10 -14.83 -3.93 -17.27
C GLY A 10 -13.69 -4.92 -17.60
N ASP A 11 -13.16 -4.83 -18.80
CA ASP A 11 -12.07 -5.69 -19.30
C ASP A 11 -10.67 -5.23 -18.85
N LYS A 12 -10.58 -4.21 -18.01
CA LYS A 12 -9.30 -3.69 -17.55
C LYS A 12 -8.64 -4.68 -16.56
N PRO A 13 -7.32 -4.87 -16.64
CA PRO A 13 -6.62 -5.71 -15.67
C PRO A 13 -6.75 -5.11 -14.26
N ARG A 14 -6.87 -6.01 -13.27
CA ARG A 14 -6.88 -5.58 -11.87
C ARG A 14 -5.61 -4.81 -11.55
N LYS A 15 -5.77 -3.69 -10.85
CA LYS A 15 -4.67 -2.91 -10.27
C LYS A 15 -4.99 -2.59 -8.82
N VAL A 16 -4.02 -2.84 -7.96
CA VAL A 16 -4.09 -2.54 -6.53
C VAL A 16 -2.91 -1.64 -6.21
N CYS A 17 -3.16 -0.45 -5.69
CA CYS A 17 -2.09 0.46 -5.32
C CYS A 17 -1.27 -0.15 -4.17
N ALA A 18 0.06 -0.13 -4.31
CA ALA A 18 0.95 -0.41 -3.20
C ALA A 18 0.84 0.72 -2.18
N GLY A 19 0.56 0.37 -0.94
CA GLY A 19 0.63 1.26 0.20
C GLY A 19 1.49 0.61 1.27
N GLY A 20 2.04 1.39 2.17
CA GLY A 20 2.84 0.88 3.27
C GLY A 20 4.01 1.79 3.61
N CYS A 21 4.96 1.23 4.33
CA CYS A 21 6.21 1.88 4.69
C CYS A 21 7.39 1.21 3.96
N PHE A 22 8.49 1.90 3.90
CA PHE A 22 9.75 1.42 3.38
C PHE A 22 10.87 1.67 4.39
N LEU A 23 11.95 0.92 4.27
CA LEU A 23 13.19 1.19 4.97
C LEU A 23 14.15 1.89 4.01
N ALA A 24 14.98 2.76 4.54
CA ALA A 24 16.02 3.44 3.79
C ALA A 24 17.29 3.50 4.62
N ILE A 25 18.40 3.05 4.05
CA ILE A 25 19.73 3.19 4.67
C ILE A 25 20.22 4.62 4.41
N THR A 26 20.31 5.42 5.46
CA THR A 26 20.78 6.81 5.40
C THR A 26 22.22 6.99 5.84
N ALA A 27 22.87 5.92 6.31
CA ALA A 27 24.27 5.93 6.68
C ALA A 27 25.17 6.24 5.45
N GLN A 28 26.28 6.92 5.68
CA GLN A 28 27.27 7.21 4.64
C GLN A 28 28.56 6.41 4.84
N ASP A 29 28.79 5.90 6.04
CA ASP A 29 29.93 5.06 6.36
C ASP A 29 29.73 3.64 5.80
N PRO A 30 30.71 3.07 5.08
CA PRO A 30 30.58 1.75 4.46
C PRO A 30 30.31 0.59 5.43
N GLU A 31 30.88 0.63 6.64
CA GLU A 31 30.67 -0.42 7.64
C GLU A 31 29.25 -0.35 8.21
N GLN A 32 28.75 0.85 8.44
CA GLN A 32 27.36 1.08 8.87
C GLN A 32 26.36 0.69 7.78
N ILE A 33 26.65 0.99 6.51
CA ILE A 33 25.81 0.56 5.38
C ILE A 33 25.76 -0.97 5.33
N ALA A 34 26.91 -1.64 5.46
CA ALA A 34 26.97 -3.09 5.45
C ALA A 34 26.18 -3.71 6.61
N ALA A 35 26.33 -3.17 7.82
CA ALA A 35 25.57 -3.64 8.98
C ALA A 35 24.06 -3.42 8.84
N ALA A 36 23.63 -2.25 8.35
CA ALA A 36 22.23 -1.97 8.07
C ALA A 36 21.64 -2.91 7.00
N TRP A 37 22.43 -3.22 5.97
CA TRP A 37 22.03 -4.17 4.93
C TRP A 37 21.86 -5.60 5.47
N GLU A 38 22.71 -6.06 6.38
CA GLU A 38 22.52 -7.36 7.04
C GLU A 38 21.23 -7.39 7.86
N PHE A 39 20.91 -6.28 8.55
CA PHE A 39 19.66 -6.15 9.28
C PHE A 39 18.43 -6.19 8.33
N GLU A 40 18.49 -5.47 7.22
CA GLU A 40 17.41 -5.50 6.22
C GLU A 40 17.22 -6.90 5.63
N LYS A 41 18.30 -7.59 5.28
CA LYS A 41 18.22 -8.98 4.80
C LYS A 41 17.54 -9.90 5.83
N TYR A 42 17.83 -9.72 7.11
CA TYR A 42 17.16 -10.46 8.17
C TYR A 42 15.67 -10.16 8.23
N LEU A 43 15.29 -8.88 8.17
CA LEU A 43 13.87 -8.48 8.18
C LEU A 43 13.11 -9.05 6.97
N TYR A 44 13.75 -9.13 5.81
CA TYR A 44 13.17 -9.72 4.61
C TYR A 44 13.30 -11.25 4.52
N SER A 45 13.79 -11.92 5.56
CA SER A 45 13.74 -13.38 5.63
C SER A 45 12.30 -13.90 5.67
N VAL A 46 12.08 -15.13 5.26
CA VAL A 46 10.74 -15.74 5.27
C VAL A 46 10.12 -15.69 6.66
N GLU A 47 10.89 -16.05 7.68
CA GLU A 47 10.42 -16.10 9.07
C GLU A 47 10.07 -14.71 9.62
N SER A 48 10.93 -13.72 9.38
CA SER A 48 10.66 -12.35 9.85
C SER A 48 9.46 -11.73 9.14
N MET A 49 9.33 -11.94 7.83
CA MET A 49 8.18 -11.45 7.07
C MET A 49 6.89 -12.14 7.49
N ALA A 50 6.93 -13.44 7.79
CA ALA A 50 5.76 -14.14 8.33
C ALA A 50 5.36 -13.58 9.70
N ALA A 51 6.33 -13.41 10.62
CA ALA A 51 6.06 -12.82 11.93
C ALA A 51 5.47 -11.40 11.82
N TRP A 52 6.01 -10.57 10.90
CA TRP A 52 5.49 -9.24 10.63
C TRP A 52 4.05 -9.28 10.11
N THR A 53 3.77 -10.13 9.12
CA THR A 53 2.41 -10.29 8.56
C THR A 53 1.41 -10.75 9.61
N ILE A 54 1.76 -11.74 10.42
CA ILE A 54 0.90 -12.26 11.49
C ILE A 54 0.61 -11.18 12.54
N GLY A 55 1.64 -10.40 12.92
CA GLY A 55 1.50 -9.39 13.96
C GLY A 55 0.80 -8.10 13.51
N THR A 56 0.85 -7.75 12.24
CA THR A 56 0.36 -6.45 11.74
C THR A 56 -0.78 -6.53 10.74
N GLY A 57 -0.98 -7.68 10.11
CA GLY A 57 -1.92 -7.85 9.00
C GLY A 57 -1.43 -7.30 7.65
N TYR A 58 -0.18 -6.82 7.57
CA TYR A 58 0.40 -6.37 6.29
C TYR A 58 0.67 -7.55 5.37
N VAL A 59 0.42 -7.36 4.08
CA VAL A 59 0.79 -8.33 3.06
C VAL A 59 2.32 -8.33 2.88
N PRO A 60 2.98 -9.51 2.90
CA PRO A 60 4.42 -9.55 2.75
C PRO A 60 4.85 -9.10 1.34
N PRO A 61 5.98 -8.41 1.17
CA PRO A 61 6.46 -7.98 -0.14
C PRO A 61 7.00 -9.13 -1.01
N ARG A 62 7.17 -10.32 -0.42
CA ARG A 62 7.68 -11.52 -1.08
C ARG A 62 6.59 -12.59 -1.14
N LYS A 63 6.34 -13.15 -2.32
CA LYS A 63 5.30 -14.18 -2.55
C LYS A 63 5.66 -15.52 -1.93
N ASP A 64 6.94 -15.88 -1.95
CA ASP A 64 7.42 -17.14 -1.40
C ASP A 64 7.16 -17.28 0.11
N VAL A 65 7.00 -16.17 0.83
CA VAL A 65 6.61 -16.18 2.25
C VAL A 65 5.22 -16.81 2.44
N ALA A 66 4.31 -16.61 1.51
CA ALA A 66 2.96 -17.17 1.59
C ALA A 66 2.93 -18.70 1.44
N GLU A 67 3.86 -19.24 0.65
CA GLU A 67 3.91 -20.68 0.30
C GLU A 67 4.87 -21.48 1.19
N ALA A 68 5.78 -20.83 1.89
CA ALA A 68 6.80 -21.48 2.69
C ALA A 68 6.21 -22.15 3.95
N GLU A 69 6.71 -23.34 4.28
CA GLU A 69 6.30 -24.09 5.47
C GLU A 69 6.67 -23.35 6.77
N ASN A 70 7.84 -22.69 6.79
CA ASN A 70 8.27 -21.81 7.87
C ASN A 70 7.81 -20.35 7.67
N GLY A 71 6.88 -20.12 6.75
CA GLY A 71 6.30 -18.81 6.43
C GLY A 71 4.83 -18.72 6.85
N LEU A 72 3.98 -18.32 5.92
CA LEU A 72 2.55 -18.08 6.19
C LEU A 72 1.63 -19.24 5.80
N LYS A 73 2.12 -20.33 5.24
CA LYS A 73 1.28 -21.40 4.71
C LYS A 73 0.25 -21.93 5.70
N SER A 74 0.68 -22.31 6.90
CA SER A 74 -0.24 -22.79 7.94
C SER A 74 -1.15 -21.70 8.45
N PHE A 75 -0.63 -20.48 8.64
CA PHE A 75 -1.41 -19.34 9.09
C PHE A 75 -2.53 -18.99 8.11
N LEU A 76 -2.27 -18.99 6.80
CA LEU A 76 -3.28 -18.69 5.78
C LEU A 76 -4.37 -19.75 5.68
N ALA A 77 -4.05 -21.01 5.97
CA ALA A 77 -5.04 -22.10 6.04
C ALA A 77 -6.06 -21.88 7.17
N GLU A 78 -5.67 -21.24 8.25
CA GLU A 78 -6.52 -20.91 9.39
C GLU A 78 -7.15 -19.50 9.28
N ASN A 79 -6.62 -18.65 8.39
CA ASN A 79 -7.01 -17.24 8.22
C ASN A 79 -7.40 -16.93 6.77
N GLU A 80 -8.42 -17.60 6.27
CA GLU A 80 -8.89 -17.47 4.87
C GLU A 80 -9.22 -16.03 4.46
N LEU A 81 -9.52 -15.14 5.40
CA LEU A 81 -9.81 -13.73 5.10
C LEU A 81 -8.62 -12.99 4.48
N MET A 82 -7.38 -13.44 4.69
CA MET A 82 -6.18 -12.86 4.08
C MET A 82 -5.89 -13.39 2.67
N THR A 83 -6.42 -14.54 2.31
CA THR A 83 -6.14 -15.20 1.03
C THR A 83 -6.35 -14.28 -0.19
N PRO A 84 -7.46 -13.53 -0.33
CA PRO A 84 -7.65 -12.65 -1.48
C PRO A 84 -6.61 -11.53 -1.59
N ALA A 85 -6.04 -11.06 -0.48
CA ALA A 85 -4.97 -10.07 -0.50
C ALA A 85 -3.66 -10.67 -1.06
N ILE A 86 -3.29 -11.87 -0.62
CA ILE A 86 -2.12 -12.59 -1.13
C ILE A 86 -2.27 -12.93 -2.62
N GLU A 87 -3.41 -13.46 -3.03
CA GLU A 87 -3.67 -13.88 -4.41
C GLU A 87 -3.65 -12.74 -5.44
N GLN A 88 -3.81 -11.49 -5.01
CA GLN A 88 -3.77 -10.33 -5.91
C GLN A 88 -2.43 -9.57 -5.88
N MET A 89 -1.39 -10.11 -5.25
CA MET A 89 -0.06 -9.48 -5.21
C MET A 89 0.48 -9.16 -6.60
N ASP A 90 0.20 -9.98 -7.62
CA ASP A 90 0.58 -9.72 -9.01
C ASP A 90 -0.13 -8.51 -9.63
N SER A 91 -1.21 -8.08 -9.02
CA SER A 91 -1.96 -6.91 -9.46
C SER A 91 -1.46 -5.61 -8.82
N VAL A 92 -0.47 -5.69 -7.93
CA VAL A 92 0.09 -4.53 -7.24
C VAL A 92 0.78 -3.61 -8.24
N SER A 93 0.47 -2.34 -8.17
CA SER A 93 1.09 -1.28 -8.94
C SER A 93 1.63 -0.20 -8.02
N LYS A 94 2.67 0.48 -8.47
CA LYS A 94 3.21 1.61 -7.71
C LYS A 94 2.15 2.69 -7.51
N TRP A 95 2.24 3.37 -6.38
CA TRP A 95 1.49 4.58 -6.14
C TRP A 95 1.94 5.67 -7.13
N THR A 96 0.98 6.39 -7.70
CA THR A 96 1.27 7.52 -8.57
C THR A 96 0.89 8.79 -7.82
N SER A 97 1.90 9.55 -7.42
CA SER A 97 1.71 10.86 -6.79
C SER A 97 1.42 11.93 -7.84
N PHE A 98 0.82 13.01 -7.41
CA PHE A 98 0.72 14.21 -8.23
C PHE A 98 2.11 14.79 -8.51
N PRO A 99 2.34 15.37 -9.70
CA PRO A 99 3.63 15.97 -10.05
C PRO A 99 3.88 17.28 -9.30
N GLY A 100 5.15 17.64 -9.18
CA GLY A 100 5.58 18.92 -8.62
C GLY A 100 5.55 18.99 -7.09
N ASP A 101 5.85 20.17 -6.56
CA ASP A 101 6.04 20.38 -5.11
C ASP A 101 4.71 20.40 -4.34
N ALA A 102 3.59 20.59 -5.04
CA ALA A 102 2.25 20.62 -4.44
C ALA A 102 1.60 19.22 -4.30
N GLY A 103 2.30 18.14 -4.66
CA GLY A 103 1.74 16.79 -4.69
C GLY A 103 1.11 16.34 -3.38
N LEU A 104 1.79 16.54 -2.25
CA LEU A 104 1.25 16.20 -0.93
C LEU A 104 0.03 17.03 -0.55
N VAL A 105 -0.02 18.29 -0.95
CA VAL A 105 -1.17 19.17 -0.70
C VAL A 105 -2.38 18.68 -1.51
N ALA A 106 -2.18 18.27 -2.75
CA ALA A 106 -3.23 17.71 -3.59
C ALA A 106 -3.77 16.39 -3.03
N GLU A 107 -2.90 15.53 -2.52
CA GLU A 107 -3.32 14.27 -1.85
C GLU A 107 -4.14 14.55 -0.58
N GLN A 108 -3.69 15.49 0.26
CA GLN A 108 -4.41 15.88 1.47
C GLN A 108 -5.81 16.42 1.13
N LEU A 109 -5.90 17.26 0.09
CA LEU A 109 -7.18 17.81 -0.37
C LEU A 109 -8.19 16.69 -0.77
N LEU A 110 -7.71 15.63 -1.42
CA LEU A 110 -8.57 14.48 -1.73
C LEU A 110 -9.02 13.72 -0.48
N LEU A 111 -8.15 13.58 0.52
CA LEU A 111 -8.49 12.94 1.80
C LEU A 111 -9.56 13.73 2.53
N ASP A 112 -9.40 15.07 2.61
CA ASP A 112 -10.34 15.97 3.28
C ASP A 112 -11.69 15.97 2.55
N THR A 113 -11.67 16.05 1.22
CA THR A 113 -12.89 15.97 0.39
C THR A 113 -13.63 14.67 0.62
N ARG A 114 -12.93 13.54 0.68
CA ARG A 114 -13.53 12.25 0.99
C ARG A 114 -14.19 12.25 2.36
N ALA A 115 -13.53 12.82 3.37
CA ALA A 115 -14.08 12.91 4.72
C ALA A 115 -15.38 13.74 4.74
N GLN A 116 -15.40 14.88 4.08
CA GLN A 116 -16.58 15.74 3.96
C GLN A 116 -17.77 15.06 3.26
N ILE A 117 -17.49 14.34 2.16
CA ILE A 117 -18.52 13.57 1.44
C ILE A 117 -19.09 12.46 2.32
N LEU A 118 -18.23 11.70 2.99
CA LEU A 118 -18.66 10.60 3.87
C LEU A 118 -19.36 11.11 5.13
N GLY A 119 -18.98 12.30 5.61
CA GLY A 119 -19.65 13.00 6.70
C GLY A 119 -21.00 13.63 6.33
N GLY A 120 -21.34 13.65 5.03
CA GLY A 120 -22.59 14.27 4.53
C GLY A 120 -22.56 15.80 4.51
N GLU A 121 -21.39 16.41 4.63
CA GLU A 121 -21.22 17.88 4.62
C GLU A 121 -21.38 18.48 3.22
N VAL A 122 -20.98 17.71 2.19
CA VAL A 122 -21.09 18.10 0.79
C VAL A 122 -21.57 16.92 -0.06
N SER A 123 -22.21 17.20 -1.19
CA SER A 123 -22.52 16.16 -2.17
C SER A 123 -21.25 15.62 -2.82
N ALA A 124 -21.24 14.35 -3.23
CA ALA A 124 -20.11 13.76 -3.94
C ALA A 124 -19.75 14.54 -5.22
N ALA A 125 -20.77 15.02 -5.96
CA ALA A 125 -20.56 15.78 -7.19
C ALA A 125 -19.88 17.12 -6.93
N ASP A 126 -20.36 17.88 -5.95
CA ASP A 126 -19.82 19.21 -5.63
C ASP A 126 -18.43 19.08 -5.00
N GLY A 127 -18.25 18.15 -4.05
CA GLY A 127 -16.97 17.90 -3.40
C GLY A 127 -15.89 17.52 -4.40
N LEU A 128 -16.14 16.55 -5.29
CA LEU A 128 -15.16 16.11 -6.29
C LEU A 128 -14.88 17.21 -7.32
N LYS A 129 -15.90 17.99 -7.74
CA LYS A 129 -15.66 19.12 -8.65
C LYS A 129 -14.79 20.18 -7.99
N SER A 130 -15.08 20.56 -6.75
CA SER A 130 -14.29 21.53 -6.01
C SER A 130 -12.83 21.06 -5.84
N ALA A 131 -12.63 19.78 -5.48
CA ALA A 131 -11.29 19.19 -5.37
C ALA A 131 -10.54 19.23 -6.70
N GLN A 132 -11.19 18.87 -7.80
CA GLN A 132 -10.58 18.94 -9.14
C GLN A 132 -10.11 20.36 -9.48
N ASP A 133 -10.96 21.36 -9.28
CA ASP A 133 -10.65 22.76 -9.59
C ASP A 133 -9.46 23.26 -8.75
N GLN A 134 -9.44 22.94 -7.45
CA GLN A 134 -8.35 23.31 -6.55
C GLN A 134 -7.03 22.59 -6.90
N ILE A 135 -7.07 21.29 -7.17
CA ILE A 135 -5.88 20.51 -7.57
C ILE A 135 -5.32 21.05 -8.89
N ASN A 136 -6.17 21.30 -9.89
CA ASN A 136 -5.71 21.89 -11.14
C ASN A 136 -5.04 23.24 -10.94
N ALA A 137 -5.57 24.08 -10.04
CA ALA A 137 -4.95 25.36 -9.72
C ALA A 137 -3.59 25.21 -8.98
N LEU A 138 -3.43 24.17 -8.15
CA LEU A 138 -2.16 23.86 -7.50
C LEU A 138 -1.11 23.35 -8.48
N LEU A 139 -1.49 22.49 -9.42
CA LEU A 139 -0.57 21.86 -10.39
C LEU A 139 -0.22 22.77 -11.57
N SER A 140 -0.92 23.86 -11.77
CA SER A 140 -0.65 24.84 -12.84
C SER A 140 0.32 25.95 -12.45
N ARG A 141 0.85 25.93 -11.23
CA ARG A 141 1.88 26.84 -10.73
C ARG A 141 3.27 26.25 -10.93
#